data_55a95100f4d1568b1794fbae22258659
#
_entry.id   55a95100f4d1568b1794fbae22258659
#
_cell.length_a   1.000
_cell.length_b   1.000
_cell.length_c   1.000
_cell.angle_alpha   90.00
_cell.angle_beta   90.00
_cell.angle_gamma   90.00
#
_symmetry.space_group_name_H-M   'P 1'
#
loop_
_entity.id
_entity.type
_entity.pdbx_description
1 polymer ?
#
loop_
_entity_poly.entity_id
_entity_poly.type
_entity_poly.pdbx_seq_one_letter_code
_entity_poly.pdbx_strand_id
1 'polypeptide(L)'
;MTETGKHPKLSIIIPAKNEAAVIGDVVSSVRGVCKDAEILVVDDGSTDDTAALAEQPGVRVIRHPVSLGNGAAIKAGARAASGDILIMMDGDGQHKAEDIPSLLEKLDEGYDMAIGARDSGSHAGVGRLAANGLYNVFASMISGHRILDLTSGFRAVKAELFRKFLFL
;
A
#
# COMPACT_ATOMS: atom_id res chain seq x y z
N MET A 1 -33.85 -12.88 -4.56
CA MET A 1 -32.87 -13.29 -5.58
C MET A 1 -31.56 -12.70 -5.10
N THR A 2 -30.76 -13.51 -4.43
CA THR A 2 -29.47 -13.11 -3.84
C THR A 2 -28.47 -12.96 -4.98
N GLU A 3 -27.95 -11.75 -5.16
CA GLU A 3 -26.82 -11.51 -6.04
C GLU A 3 -25.67 -12.42 -5.63
N THR A 4 -25.20 -13.20 -6.59
CA THR A 4 -24.03 -14.05 -6.45
C THR A 4 -22.86 -13.20 -6.01
N GLY A 5 -22.39 -13.43 -4.77
CA GLY A 5 -21.33 -12.67 -4.13
C GLY A 5 -20.04 -12.73 -4.94
N LYS A 6 -19.85 -11.75 -5.80
CA LYS A 6 -18.57 -11.50 -6.45
C LYS A 6 -17.67 -10.91 -5.38
N HIS A 7 -16.69 -11.68 -4.89
CA HIS A 7 -15.68 -11.13 -4.00
C HIS A 7 -15.03 -9.91 -4.65
N PRO A 8 -14.84 -8.81 -3.90
CA PRO A 8 -14.23 -7.60 -4.45
C PRO A 8 -12.85 -7.92 -5.01
N LYS A 9 -12.57 -7.42 -6.21
CA LYS A 9 -11.25 -7.61 -6.83
C LYS A 9 -10.22 -6.75 -6.13
N LEU A 10 -9.07 -7.34 -5.78
CA LEU A 10 -7.97 -6.65 -5.11
C LEU A 10 -6.92 -6.18 -6.10
N SER A 11 -6.41 -4.96 -5.91
CA SER A 11 -5.17 -4.50 -6.54
C SER A 11 -4.19 -4.06 -5.45
N ILE A 12 -2.99 -4.64 -5.47
CA ILE A 12 -1.93 -4.36 -4.51
C ILE A 12 -0.89 -3.49 -5.21
N ILE A 13 -0.67 -2.29 -4.69
CA ILE A 13 0.22 -1.27 -5.23
C ILE A 13 1.45 -1.21 -4.34
N ILE A 14 2.61 -1.50 -4.92
CA ILE A 14 3.90 -1.56 -4.23
C ILE A 14 4.82 -0.50 -4.84
N PRO A 15 4.86 0.73 -4.28
CA PRO A 15 5.87 1.70 -4.67
C PRO A 15 7.23 1.20 -4.20
N ALA A 16 8.24 1.29 -5.06
CA ALA A 16 9.60 0.84 -4.77
C ALA A 16 10.62 1.80 -5.37
N LYS A 17 11.72 2.00 -4.65
CA LYS A 17 12.87 2.76 -5.15
C LYS A 17 14.16 2.28 -4.51
N ASN A 18 15.04 1.68 -5.32
CA ASN A 18 16.32 1.11 -4.87
C ASN A 18 16.12 0.03 -3.78
N GLU A 19 15.17 -0.88 -4.04
CA GLU A 19 14.80 -1.99 -3.16
C GLU A 19 15.17 -3.36 -3.75
N ALA A 20 16.19 -3.41 -4.61
CA ALA A 20 16.62 -4.63 -5.29
C ALA A 20 16.88 -5.80 -4.34
N ALA A 21 17.34 -5.52 -3.11
CA ALA A 21 17.64 -6.55 -2.12
C ALA A 21 16.42 -7.31 -1.60
N VAL A 22 15.22 -6.70 -1.66
CA VAL A 22 14.02 -7.23 -0.97
C VAL A 22 12.78 -7.32 -1.84
N ILE A 23 12.70 -6.57 -2.94
CA ILE A 23 11.47 -6.45 -3.74
C ILE A 23 10.95 -7.79 -4.26
N GLY A 24 11.85 -8.69 -4.65
CA GLY A 24 11.50 -10.03 -5.11
C GLY A 24 10.76 -10.85 -4.06
N ASP A 25 11.24 -10.79 -2.81
CA ASP A 25 10.64 -11.49 -1.67
C ASP A 25 9.30 -10.86 -1.27
N VAL A 26 9.22 -9.53 -1.29
CA VAL A 26 7.98 -8.79 -1.02
C VAL A 26 6.88 -9.22 -2.00
N VAL A 27 7.18 -9.22 -3.31
CA VAL A 27 6.24 -9.64 -4.34
C VAL A 27 5.82 -11.10 -4.16
N SER A 28 6.76 -11.98 -3.86
CA SER A 28 6.51 -13.41 -3.64
C SER A 28 5.62 -13.65 -2.42
N SER A 29 5.86 -12.93 -1.31
CA SER A 29 5.05 -13.00 -0.10
C SER A 29 3.61 -12.53 -0.36
N VAL A 30 3.44 -11.38 -1.01
CA VAL A 30 2.12 -10.85 -1.40
C VAL A 30 1.35 -11.86 -2.25
N ARG A 31 2.01 -12.47 -3.23
CA ARG A 31 1.40 -13.50 -4.08
C ARG A 31 1.00 -14.74 -3.31
N GLY A 32 1.80 -15.16 -2.33
CA GLY A 32 1.51 -16.30 -1.46
C GLY A 32 0.20 -16.10 -0.68
N VAL A 33 -0.06 -14.89 -0.22
CA VAL A 33 -1.26 -14.53 0.56
C VAL A 33 -2.45 -14.20 -0.34
N CYS A 34 -2.23 -13.41 -1.40
CA CYS A 34 -3.29 -12.86 -2.27
C CYS A 34 -3.17 -13.41 -3.69
N LYS A 35 -3.49 -14.69 -3.89
CA LYS A 35 -3.26 -15.42 -5.15
C LYS A 35 -3.97 -14.82 -6.36
N ASP A 36 -5.17 -14.29 -6.16
CA ASP A 36 -6.03 -13.75 -7.23
C ASP A 36 -5.94 -12.21 -7.35
N ALA A 37 -5.07 -11.57 -6.56
CA ALA A 37 -4.91 -10.13 -6.61
C ALA A 37 -4.08 -9.68 -7.82
N GLU A 38 -4.45 -8.53 -8.39
CA GLU A 38 -3.60 -7.78 -9.29
C GLU A 38 -2.45 -7.14 -8.50
N ILE A 39 -1.21 -7.43 -8.88
CA ILE A 39 -0.02 -6.86 -8.23
C ILE A 39 0.63 -5.85 -9.18
N LEU A 40 0.77 -4.60 -8.71
CA LEU A 40 1.40 -3.52 -9.44
C LEU A 40 2.60 -3.03 -8.62
N VAL A 41 3.80 -3.23 -9.14
CA VAL A 41 5.00 -2.60 -8.61
C VAL A 41 5.24 -1.31 -9.38
N VAL A 42 5.40 -0.20 -8.67
CA VAL A 42 5.73 1.10 -9.29
C VAL A 42 7.15 1.47 -8.90
N ASP A 43 8.05 1.25 -9.83
CA ASP A 43 9.46 1.63 -9.71
C ASP A 43 9.61 3.14 -9.93
N ASP A 44 9.91 3.87 -8.85
CA ASP A 44 10.05 5.33 -8.87
C ASP A 44 11.46 5.77 -9.26
N GLY A 45 11.91 5.32 -10.44
CA GLY A 45 13.19 5.73 -11.01
C GLY A 45 14.38 5.17 -10.24
N SER A 46 14.36 3.87 -9.95
CA SER A 46 15.49 3.17 -9.33
C SER A 46 16.72 3.18 -10.24
N THR A 47 17.89 3.17 -9.60
CA THR A 47 19.20 3.09 -10.26
C THR A 47 19.84 1.69 -10.14
N ASP A 48 19.17 0.79 -9.42
CA ASP A 48 19.54 -0.61 -9.22
C ASP A 48 18.59 -1.56 -9.97
N ASP A 49 18.68 -2.85 -9.72
CA ASP A 49 17.89 -3.88 -10.38
C ASP A 49 16.47 -4.05 -9.83
N THR A 50 15.93 -3.08 -9.05
CA THR A 50 14.61 -3.14 -8.42
C THR A 50 13.52 -3.56 -9.41
N ALA A 51 13.42 -2.85 -10.53
CA ALA A 51 12.37 -3.12 -11.51
C ALA A 51 12.52 -4.51 -12.15
N ALA A 52 13.74 -4.93 -12.47
CA ALA A 52 14.01 -6.25 -13.06
C ALA A 52 13.64 -7.39 -12.10
N LEU A 53 13.96 -7.23 -10.80
CA LEU A 53 13.65 -8.22 -9.77
C LEU A 53 12.15 -8.25 -9.39
N ALA A 54 11.42 -7.16 -9.65
CA ALA A 54 9.97 -7.10 -9.50
C ALA A 54 9.23 -7.78 -10.68
N GLU A 55 9.86 -7.94 -11.83
CA GLU A 55 9.28 -8.59 -13.02
C GLU A 55 9.12 -10.10 -12.78
N GLN A 56 7.99 -10.49 -12.19
CA GLN A 56 7.59 -11.86 -11.93
C GLN A 56 6.29 -12.21 -12.70
N PRO A 57 6.01 -13.48 -13.00
CA PRO A 57 4.78 -13.87 -13.67
C PRO A 57 3.53 -13.30 -12.99
N GLY A 58 2.68 -12.56 -13.72
CA GLY A 58 1.45 -11.95 -13.22
C GLY A 58 1.66 -10.67 -12.39
N VAL A 59 2.87 -10.11 -12.33
CA VAL A 59 3.15 -8.78 -11.77
C VAL A 59 3.24 -7.77 -12.91
N ARG A 60 2.61 -6.62 -12.72
CA ARG A 60 2.73 -5.49 -13.64
C ARG A 60 3.70 -4.48 -13.05
N VAL A 61 4.80 -4.23 -13.73
CA VAL A 61 5.79 -3.23 -13.33
C VAL A 61 5.54 -1.93 -14.13
N ILE A 62 5.42 -0.82 -13.41
CA ILE A 62 5.30 0.55 -13.97
C ILE A 62 6.59 1.27 -13.59
N ARG A 63 7.30 1.83 -14.57
CA ARG A 63 8.55 2.53 -14.34
C ARG A 63 8.40 4.03 -14.56
N HIS A 64 8.84 4.80 -13.59
CA HIS A 64 9.04 6.24 -13.79
C HIS A 64 10.44 6.49 -14.37
N PRO A 65 10.59 7.38 -15.37
CA PRO A 65 11.91 7.67 -15.95
C PRO A 65 12.84 8.38 -14.96
N VAL A 66 12.28 9.05 -13.98
CA VAL A 66 12.96 9.75 -12.87
C VAL A 66 12.11 9.60 -11.62
N SER A 67 12.73 9.75 -10.45
CA SER A 67 11.98 9.71 -9.18
C SER A 67 11.02 10.91 -9.07
N LEU A 68 9.75 10.61 -8.87
CA LEU A 68 8.67 11.57 -8.68
C LEU A 68 8.15 11.57 -7.24
N GLY A 69 8.65 10.66 -6.42
CA GLY A 69 8.31 10.47 -5.01
C GLY A 69 7.19 9.45 -4.79
N ASN A 70 7.13 8.92 -3.55
CA ASN A 70 6.22 7.84 -3.17
C ASN A 70 4.75 8.13 -3.48
N GLY A 71 4.29 9.37 -3.21
CA GLY A 71 2.92 9.78 -3.52
C GLY A 71 2.58 9.71 -5.02
N ALA A 72 3.53 10.05 -5.90
CA ALA A 72 3.35 9.94 -7.35
C ALA A 72 3.31 8.47 -7.79
N ALA A 73 4.16 7.63 -7.22
CA ALA A 73 4.18 6.19 -7.47
C ALA A 73 2.85 5.54 -7.07
N ILE A 74 2.33 5.85 -5.88
CA ILE A 74 1.00 5.39 -5.43
C ILE A 74 -0.09 5.85 -6.39
N LYS A 75 -0.09 7.13 -6.79
CA LYS A 75 -1.08 7.66 -7.76
C LYS A 75 -0.99 6.96 -9.11
N ALA A 76 0.21 6.68 -9.61
CA ALA A 76 0.41 5.96 -10.86
C ALA A 76 -0.13 4.53 -10.79
N GLY A 77 0.17 3.80 -9.71
CA GLY A 77 -0.36 2.48 -9.45
C GLY A 77 -1.89 2.47 -9.35
N ALA A 78 -2.47 3.42 -8.60
CA ALA A 78 -3.93 3.50 -8.41
C ALA A 78 -4.70 3.84 -9.70
N ARG A 79 -4.09 4.61 -10.62
CA ARG A 79 -4.66 4.86 -11.95
C ARG A 79 -4.63 3.61 -12.84
N ALA A 80 -3.60 2.80 -12.69
CA ALA A 80 -3.40 1.59 -13.49
C ALA A 80 -4.17 0.37 -12.92
N ALA A 81 -4.55 0.42 -11.66
CA ALA A 81 -5.24 -0.64 -10.93
C ALA A 81 -6.68 -0.84 -11.42
N SER A 82 -7.10 -2.11 -11.50
CA SER A 82 -8.45 -2.50 -11.94
C SER A 82 -9.35 -3.01 -10.80
N GLY A 83 -8.82 -3.13 -9.59
CA GLY A 83 -9.54 -3.67 -8.43
C GLY A 83 -10.56 -2.71 -7.83
N ASP A 84 -11.47 -3.29 -7.05
CA ASP A 84 -12.49 -2.60 -6.27
C ASP A 84 -11.93 -2.10 -4.93
N ILE A 85 -10.90 -2.81 -4.43
CA ILE A 85 -10.12 -2.45 -3.25
C ILE A 85 -8.67 -2.26 -3.67
N LEU A 86 -8.07 -1.15 -3.20
CA LEU A 86 -6.65 -0.86 -3.36
C LEU A 86 -5.93 -1.10 -2.05
N ILE A 87 -4.87 -1.88 -2.09
CA ILE A 87 -3.93 -2.06 -0.99
C ILE A 87 -2.63 -1.38 -1.38
N MET A 88 -2.15 -0.46 -0.57
CA MET A 88 -0.83 0.16 -0.69
C MET A 88 0.09 -0.50 0.33
N MET A 89 1.29 -0.88 -0.09
CA MET A 89 2.29 -1.54 0.73
C MET A 89 3.68 -1.15 0.24
N ASP A 90 4.50 -0.57 1.12
CA ASP A 90 5.86 -0.16 0.72
C ASP A 90 6.72 -1.37 0.32
N GLY A 91 7.58 -1.19 -0.68
CA GLY A 91 8.44 -2.23 -1.25
C GLY A 91 9.70 -2.55 -0.44
N ASP A 92 9.89 -1.93 0.73
CA ASP A 92 11.07 -2.02 1.59
C ASP A 92 11.10 -3.25 2.53
N GLY A 93 10.05 -4.09 2.47
CA GLY A 93 9.93 -5.31 3.27
C GLY A 93 9.59 -5.07 4.75
N GLN A 94 9.26 -3.85 5.18
CA GLN A 94 8.89 -3.57 6.58
C GLN A 94 7.48 -4.04 6.93
N HIS A 95 6.61 -4.23 5.95
CA HIS A 95 5.25 -4.71 6.11
C HIS A 95 5.12 -6.18 5.75
N LYS A 96 4.30 -6.91 6.49
CA LYS A 96 4.03 -8.33 6.26
C LYS A 96 2.79 -8.50 5.40
N ALA A 97 2.89 -9.30 4.34
CA ALA A 97 1.74 -9.59 3.49
C ALA A 97 0.62 -10.32 4.25
N GLU A 98 0.99 -11.10 5.28
CA GLU A 98 0.08 -11.83 6.16
C GLU A 98 -0.89 -10.92 6.93
N ASP A 99 -0.58 -9.62 7.04
CA ASP A 99 -1.45 -8.66 7.71
C ASP A 99 -2.54 -8.08 6.76
N ILE A 100 -2.45 -8.35 5.44
CA ILE A 100 -3.44 -7.90 4.46
C ILE A 100 -4.87 -8.34 4.81
N PRO A 101 -5.14 -9.61 5.18
CA PRO A 101 -6.48 -10.04 5.57
C PRO A 101 -7.10 -9.20 6.68
N SER A 102 -6.30 -8.80 7.68
CA SER A 102 -6.80 -7.96 8.80
C SER A 102 -7.23 -6.56 8.35
N LEU A 103 -6.60 -6.00 7.30
CA LEU A 103 -7.06 -4.74 6.71
C LEU A 103 -8.37 -4.92 5.94
N LEU A 104 -8.52 -6.04 5.25
CA LEU A 104 -9.76 -6.35 4.50
C LEU A 104 -10.93 -6.57 5.43
N GLU A 105 -10.74 -7.27 6.55
CA GLU A 105 -11.77 -7.43 7.59
C GLU A 105 -12.33 -6.09 8.06
N LYS A 106 -11.49 -5.05 8.20
CA LYS A 106 -11.96 -3.71 8.57
C LYS A 106 -12.84 -3.07 7.48
N LEU A 107 -12.53 -3.29 6.21
CA LEU A 107 -13.40 -2.83 5.13
C LEU A 107 -14.74 -3.58 5.11
N ASP A 108 -14.75 -4.86 5.44
CA ASP A 108 -15.97 -5.69 5.55
C ASP A 108 -16.83 -5.27 6.76
N GLU A 109 -16.22 -4.76 7.84
CA GLU A 109 -16.91 -4.13 8.97
C GLU A 109 -17.58 -2.79 8.60
N GLY A 110 -17.38 -2.30 7.36
CA GLY A 110 -18.00 -1.09 6.84
C GLY A 110 -17.11 0.14 6.81
N TYR A 111 -15.85 0.05 7.24
CA TYR A 111 -14.91 1.15 7.10
C TYR A 111 -14.56 1.40 5.62
N ASP A 112 -14.27 2.64 5.29
CA ASP A 112 -13.89 3.03 3.93
C ASP A 112 -12.38 2.89 3.69
N MET A 113 -11.59 2.94 4.77
CA MET A 113 -10.14 2.79 4.76
C MET A 113 -9.66 2.14 6.07
N ALA A 114 -8.72 1.21 5.95
CA ALA A 114 -7.97 0.63 7.07
C ALA A 114 -6.49 0.96 6.93
N ILE A 115 -5.82 1.26 8.03
CA ILE A 115 -4.39 1.60 8.08
C ILE A 115 -3.70 0.62 9.01
N GLY A 116 -2.69 -0.09 8.51
CA GLY A 116 -1.82 -0.95 9.31
C GLY A 116 -0.82 -0.09 10.09
N ALA A 117 -0.93 -0.06 11.41
CA ALA A 117 0.04 0.60 12.24
C ALA A 117 1.34 -0.22 12.30
N ARG A 118 2.49 0.48 12.20
CA ARG A 118 3.80 -0.18 12.38
C ARG A 118 4.01 -0.51 13.84
N ASP A 119 4.61 -1.68 14.12
CA ASP A 119 5.05 -2.00 15.46
C ASP A 119 6.08 -0.98 15.95
N SER A 120 5.98 -0.60 17.22
CA SER A 120 6.81 0.43 17.88
C SER A 120 8.32 0.10 17.94
N GLY A 121 8.75 -1.02 17.36
CA GLY A 121 10.14 -1.48 17.30
C GLY A 121 10.90 -1.09 16.02
N SER A 122 10.27 -0.45 15.03
CA SER A 122 10.99 -0.04 13.81
C SER A 122 11.86 1.19 14.10
N HIS A 123 13.14 1.13 13.71
CA HIS A 123 14.19 2.14 13.97
C HIS A 123 13.98 3.48 13.23
N ALA A 124 12.85 4.14 13.44
CA ALA A 124 12.68 5.52 13.01
C ALA A 124 13.38 6.45 14.00
N GLY A 125 14.26 7.33 13.51
CA GLY A 125 14.99 8.28 14.38
C GLY A 125 14.06 9.09 15.28
N VAL A 126 14.50 9.38 16.51
CA VAL A 126 13.71 10.00 17.60
C VAL A 126 12.94 11.25 17.16
N GLY A 127 13.52 12.09 16.28
CA GLY A 127 12.85 13.28 15.75
C GLY A 127 11.64 12.98 14.85
N ARG A 128 11.71 11.90 14.07
CA ARG A 128 10.62 11.46 13.20
C ARG A 128 9.47 10.84 14.00
N LEU A 129 9.80 10.12 15.07
CA LEU A 129 8.80 9.56 16.01
C LEU A 129 8.01 10.67 16.71
N ALA A 130 8.68 11.75 17.15
CA ALA A 130 8.00 12.87 17.78
C ALA A 130 7.08 13.64 16.83
N ALA A 131 7.52 13.87 15.56
CA ALA A 131 6.71 14.52 14.55
C ALA A 131 5.48 13.67 14.18
N ASN A 132 5.65 12.37 13.95
CA ASN A 132 4.55 11.45 13.65
C ASN A 132 3.56 11.36 14.82
N GLY A 133 4.05 11.35 16.07
CA GLY A 133 3.19 11.38 17.27
C GLY A 133 2.29 12.61 17.31
N LEU A 134 2.85 13.80 17.02
CA LEU A 134 2.08 15.04 16.96
C LEU A 134 1.04 15.03 15.84
N TYR A 135 1.40 14.54 14.64
CA TYR A 135 0.46 14.38 13.52
C TYR A 135 -0.67 13.41 13.86
N ASN A 136 -0.38 12.28 14.49
CA ASN A 136 -1.39 11.29 14.88
C ASN A 136 -2.36 11.87 15.92
N VAL A 137 -1.87 12.62 16.89
CA VAL A 137 -2.71 13.32 17.90
C VAL A 137 -3.62 14.34 17.23
N PHE A 138 -3.07 15.18 16.34
CA PHE A 138 -3.83 16.21 15.64
C PHE A 138 -4.90 15.61 14.73
N ALA A 139 -4.55 14.58 13.96
CA ALA A 139 -5.49 13.85 13.10
C ALA A 139 -6.58 13.15 13.93
N SER A 140 -6.23 12.58 15.09
CA SER A 140 -7.20 11.97 16.00
C SER A 140 -8.18 12.99 16.58
N MET A 141 -7.71 14.20 16.91
CA MET A 141 -8.57 15.28 17.39
C MET A 141 -9.56 15.77 16.33
N ILE A 142 -9.12 15.89 15.07
CA ILE A 142 -9.98 16.35 13.97
C ILE A 142 -10.98 15.29 13.56
N SER A 143 -10.56 14.01 13.48
CA SER A 143 -11.39 12.92 13.00
C SER A 143 -12.35 12.37 14.07
N GLY A 144 -12.12 12.67 15.34
CA GLY A 144 -12.84 12.06 16.47
C GLY A 144 -12.51 10.58 16.69
N HIS A 145 -11.54 10.04 15.97
CA HIS A 145 -11.11 8.64 16.07
C HIS A 145 -9.62 8.56 16.43
N ARG A 146 -9.26 7.53 17.22
CA ARG A 146 -7.85 7.30 17.59
C ARG A 146 -7.06 6.80 16.39
N ILE A 147 -6.16 7.64 15.86
CA ILE A 147 -5.25 7.29 14.77
C ILE A 147 -3.88 6.95 15.36
N LEU A 148 -3.40 5.73 15.15
CA LEU A 148 -2.14 5.24 15.71
C LEU A 148 -0.93 5.58 14.83
N ASP A 149 -1.07 5.46 13.50
CA ASP A 149 0.00 5.75 12.54
C ASP A 149 -0.58 6.27 11.22
N LEU A 150 -0.77 7.59 11.12
CA LEU A 150 -1.27 8.24 9.91
C LEU A 150 -0.28 8.14 8.75
N THR A 151 1.00 7.95 9.06
CA THR A 151 2.10 7.97 8.08
C THR A 151 2.46 6.60 7.53
N SER A 152 1.81 5.53 8.00
CA SER A 152 2.04 4.19 7.48
C SER A 152 1.72 4.11 5.98
N GLY A 153 2.63 3.52 5.21
CA GLY A 153 2.43 3.17 3.80
C GLY A 153 1.47 2.01 3.60
N PHE A 154 1.19 1.23 4.66
CA PHE A 154 0.35 0.04 4.60
C PHE A 154 -1.11 0.34 4.89
N ARG A 155 -1.91 0.33 3.85
CA ARG A 155 -3.34 0.66 3.97
C ARG A 155 -4.18 -0.02 2.91
N ALA A 156 -5.45 -0.31 3.25
CA ALA A 156 -6.48 -0.76 2.32
C ALA A 156 -7.55 0.32 2.21
N VAL A 157 -8.06 0.57 1.01
CA VAL A 157 -9.09 1.58 0.75
C VAL A 157 -10.00 1.14 -0.39
N LYS A 158 -11.28 1.49 -0.33
CA LYS A 158 -12.22 1.33 -1.44
C LYS A 158 -11.74 2.16 -2.64
N ALA A 159 -11.55 1.52 -3.79
CA ALA A 159 -10.98 2.16 -4.98
C ALA A 159 -11.81 3.37 -5.45
N GLU A 160 -13.15 3.28 -5.36
CA GLU A 160 -14.05 4.38 -5.70
C GLU A 160 -13.74 5.64 -4.89
N LEU A 161 -13.56 5.48 -3.57
CA LEU A 161 -13.23 6.60 -2.70
C LEU A 161 -11.87 7.19 -3.06
N PHE A 162 -10.83 6.35 -3.19
CA PHE A 162 -9.49 6.83 -3.49
C PHE A 162 -9.42 7.56 -4.82
N ARG A 163 -10.11 7.05 -5.84
CA ARG A 163 -10.14 7.67 -7.18
C ARG A 163 -10.76 9.06 -7.19
N LYS A 164 -11.72 9.36 -6.31
CA LYS A 164 -12.28 10.73 -6.17
C LYS A 164 -11.23 11.78 -5.82
N PHE A 165 -10.18 11.37 -5.09
CA PHE A 165 -9.09 12.26 -4.67
C PHE A 165 -7.86 12.25 -5.60
N LEU A 166 -7.81 11.37 -6.61
CA LEU A 166 -6.69 11.29 -7.54
C LEU A 166 -6.60 12.50 -8.50
N PHE A 167 -7.69 13.22 -8.65
CA PHE A 167 -7.82 14.34 -9.59
C PHE A 167 -7.71 15.71 -8.90
N LEU A 168 -7.47 15.73 -7.59
CA LEU A 168 -7.15 16.92 -6.82
C LEU A 168 -5.63 17.02 -6.65
#